data_5f52e146658e36d6e62041f633cc88e2
#
_entry.id   5f52e146658e36d6e62041f633cc88e2
#
_cell.length_a   1.000
_cell.length_b   1.000
_cell.length_c   1.000
_cell.angle_alpha   90.00
_cell.angle_beta   90.00
_cell.angle_gamma   90.00
#
_symmetry.space_group_name_H-M   'P 1'
#
loop_
_entity.id
_entity.type
_entity.pdbx_description
1 polymer ?
#
loop_
_entity_poly.entity_id
_entity_poly.type
_entity_poly.pdbx_seq_one_letter_code
_entity_poly.pdbx_strand_id
1 'polypeptide(L)'
;WNGRFETSFTPDNIQARSRAMFLWGISNEFASCIPIATSDKSELYMGYATINGDMSGGFAPIADVPKTKLFAFARWLNANREQKNAIPEAIILKKPGAELAIDPKTGKPLIAEDALMPYEFLDEIIWRIENKNEGYHDLLETEFVYEKHNPITKEQKIEWLDKFFRRMSTALYKWSILPPSVIVEARSINKYDYRQPITSSRINYKGVDEAHIHDVLEE
;
A
#
# COMPACT_ATOMS: atom_id res chain seq x y z
N TRP A 1 2.35 -10.13 -29.15
CA TRP A 1 1.48 -9.81 -28.03
C TRP A 1 0.40 -10.89 -27.80
N ASN A 2 0.78 -12.14 -27.82
CA ASN A 2 -0.06 -13.35 -27.78
C ASN A 2 -0.98 -13.41 -26.53
N GLY A 3 -2.10 -12.71 -26.51
CA GLY A 3 -3.14 -12.83 -25.47
C GLY A 3 -2.74 -12.42 -24.04
N ARG A 4 -1.50 -11.95 -23.81
CA ARG A 4 -0.99 -11.58 -22.49
C ARG A 4 -1.64 -10.32 -21.88
N PHE A 5 -2.40 -9.56 -22.67
CA PHE A 5 -3.10 -8.38 -22.16
C PHE A 5 -4.20 -8.72 -21.17
N GLU A 6 -4.90 -9.85 -21.37
CA GLU A 6 -6.05 -10.23 -20.53
C GLU A 6 -5.65 -10.71 -19.14
N THR A 7 -4.39 -11.16 -18.97
CA THR A 7 -3.89 -11.68 -17.68
C THR A 7 -2.83 -10.78 -17.03
N SER A 8 -2.59 -9.58 -17.58
CA SER A 8 -1.58 -8.65 -17.09
C SER A 8 -2.23 -7.44 -16.42
N PHE A 9 -1.47 -6.79 -15.53
CA PHE A 9 -1.86 -5.47 -14.95
C PHE A 9 -1.76 -4.31 -15.95
N THR A 10 -1.53 -4.59 -17.24
CA THR A 10 -1.36 -3.55 -18.26
C THR A 10 -2.62 -2.71 -18.47
N PRO A 11 -3.83 -3.29 -18.59
CA PRO A 11 -5.05 -2.49 -18.74
C PRO A 11 -5.30 -1.56 -17.56
N ASP A 12 -5.14 -2.05 -16.32
CA ASP A 12 -5.30 -1.26 -15.10
C ASP A 12 -4.32 -0.08 -15.05
N ASN A 13 -3.06 -0.35 -15.37
CA ASN A 13 -2.01 0.66 -15.40
C ASN A 13 -2.23 1.70 -16.52
N ILE A 14 -2.71 1.29 -17.69
CA ILE A 14 -3.07 2.21 -18.77
C ILE A 14 -4.23 3.10 -18.34
N GLN A 15 -5.27 2.53 -17.74
CA GLN A 15 -6.42 3.29 -17.24
C GLN A 15 -6.01 4.33 -16.21
N ALA A 16 -5.19 3.94 -15.21
CA ALA A 16 -4.71 4.85 -14.18
C ALA A 16 -3.88 6.00 -14.78
N ARG A 17 -2.99 5.71 -15.73
CA ARG A 17 -2.17 6.72 -16.41
C ARG A 17 -2.99 7.63 -17.32
N SER A 18 -3.98 7.10 -18.01
CA SER A 18 -4.89 7.92 -18.84
C SER A 18 -5.68 8.92 -17.99
N ARG A 19 -6.18 8.51 -16.82
CA ARG A 19 -6.81 9.42 -15.85
C ARG A 19 -5.85 10.53 -15.40
N ALA A 20 -4.61 10.17 -15.04
CA ALA A 20 -3.62 11.15 -14.61
C ALA A 20 -3.29 12.17 -15.72
N MET A 21 -3.08 11.70 -16.95
CA MET A 21 -2.85 12.57 -18.10
C MET A 21 -4.01 13.54 -18.31
N PHE A 22 -5.24 13.05 -18.21
CA PHE A 22 -6.45 13.89 -18.37
C PHE A 22 -6.55 14.94 -17.26
N LEU A 23 -6.31 14.56 -16.00
CA LEU A 23 -6.32 15.49 -14.86
C LEU A 23 -5.25 16.58 -14.99
N TRP A 24 -4.04 16.25 -15.44
CA TRP A 24 -3.00 17.23 -15.71
C TRP A 24 -3.37 18.15 -16.86
N GLY A 25 -4.02 17.64 -17.93
CA GLY A 25 -4.56 18.45 -19.01
C GLY A 25 -5.58 19.47 -18.51
N ILE A 26 -6.55 19.03 -17.71
CA ILE A 26 -7.56 19.92 -17.09
C ILE A 26 -6.88 20.96 -16.20
N SER A 27 -5.87 20.60 -15.39
CA SER A 27 -5.19 21.54 -14.50
C SER A 27 -4.50 22.68 -15.25
N ASN A 28 -4.12 22.49 -16.51
CA ASN A 28 -3.55 23.54 -17.34
C ASN A 28 -4.56 24.61 -17.73
N GLU A 29 -5.83 24.24 -17.86
CA GLU A 29 -6.92 25.16 -18.21
C GLU A 29 -7.38 26.03 -17.02
N PHE A 30 -7.20 25.53 -15.81
CA PHE A 30 -7.67 26.20 -14.59
C PHE A 30 -6.49 26.73 -13.79
N ALA A 31 -6.36 28.04 -13.72
CA ALA A 31 -5.32 28.69 -12.92
C ALA A 31 -5.38 28.25 -11.45
N SER A 32 -4.21 27.96 -10.88
CA SER A 32 -4.04 27.55 -9.48
C SER A 32 -4.65 26.18 -9.12
N CYS A 33 -4.88 25.31 -10.09
CA CYS A 33 -5.32 23.94 -9.86
C CYS A 33 -4.18 22.95 -10.06
N ILE A 34 -4.07 21.96 -9.17
CA ILE A 34 -3.13 20.85 -9.30
C ILE A 34 -3.87 19.52 -9.06
N PRO A 35 -3.52 18.46 -9.77
CA PRO A 35 -4.03 17.12 -9.45
C PRO A 35 -3.57 16.68 -8.06
N ILE A 36 -4.42 15.95 -7.37
CA ILE A 36 -4.14 15.35 -6.05
C ILE A 36 -3.90 13.87 -6.23
N ALA A 37 -2.75 13.38 -5.74
CA ALA A 37 -2.50 11.94 -5.63
C ALA A 37 -3.27 11.36 -4.44
N THR A 38 -3.91 10.21 -4.64
CA THR A 38 -4.89 9.64 -3.69
C THR A 38 -4.45 8.33 -3.07
N SER A 39 -3.22 7.87 -3.34
CA SER A 39 -2.67 6.67 -2.71
C SER A 39 -2.43 6.90 -1.23
N ASP A 40 -2.82 5.94 -0.40
CA ASP A 40 -2.57 5.94 1.03
C ASP A 40 -1.33 5.14 1.44
N LYS A 41 -0.96 5.19 2.73
CA LYS A 41 0.25 4.56 3.25
C LYS A 41 0.27 3.05 3.03
N SER A 42 -0.83 2.37 3.26
CA SER A 42 -0.95 0.92 3.13
C SER A 42 -0.73 0.46 1.69
N GLU A 43 -1.34 1.18 0.72
CA GLU A 43 -1.15 0.93 -0.71
C GLU A 43 0.30 1.16 -1.13
N LEU A 44 0.92 2.23 -0.65
CA LEU A 44 2.30 2.58 -0.97
C LEU A 44 3.30 1.55 -0.44
N TYR A 45 3.12 1.06 0.81
CA TYR A 45 3.95 -0.02 1.35
C TYR A 45 3.88 -1.28 0.52
N MET A 46 2.69 -1.65 0.09
CA MET A 46 2.47 -2.83 -0.76
C MET A 46 2.79 -2.60 -2.23
N GLY A 47 3.16 -1.38 -2.62
CA GLY A 47 3.35 -1.01 -4.02
C GLY A 47 2.08 -1.17 -4.87
N TYR A 48 0.92 -1.15 -4.22
CA TYR A 48 -0.39 -1.27 -4.86
C TYR A 48 -0.86 0.08 -5.38
N ALA A 49 -0.01 0.70 -6.19
CA ALA A 49 -0.19 2.01 -6.77
C ALA A 49 0.56 2.09 -8.11
N THR A 50 -0.01 2.80 -9.06
CA THR A 50 0.54 2.92 -10.43
C THR A 50 1.35 4.20 -10.56
N ILE A 51 2.65 4.05 -10.91
CA ILE A 51 3.52 5.16 -11.26
C ILE A 51 2.93 5.94 -12.44
N ASN A 52 2.93 7.27 -12.32
CA ASN A 52 2.32 8.19 -13.29
C ASN A 52 0.82 7.95 -13.50
N GLY A 53 0.17 7.21 -12.59
CA GLY A 53 -1.27 7.00 -12.53
C GLY A 53 -1.86 7.61 -11.27
N ASP A 54 -2.39 6.79 -10.36
CA ASP A 54 -2.92 7.21 -9.06
C ASP A 54 -1.88 7.84 -8.12
N MET A 55 -0.58 7.56 -8.34
CA MET A 55 0.52 8.25 -7.67
C MET A 55 0.85 9.63 -8.25
N SER A 56 0.22 10.02 -9.36
CA SER A 56 0.52 11.29 -10.04
C SER A 56 -0.25 12.43 -9.42
N GLY A 57 0.46 13.51 -9.10
CA GLY A 57 -0.14 14.71 -8.54
C GLY A 57 0.91 15.73 -8.11
N GLY A 58 0.48 16.92 -7.77
CA GLY A 58 1.32 17.96 -7.17
C GLY A 58 1.35 17.86 -5.64
N PHE A 59 0.42 17.10 -5.03
CA PHE A 59 0.31 16.91 -3.60
C PHE A 59 -0.37 15.59 -3.28
N ALA A 60 0.06 14.91 -2.21
CA ALA A 60 -0.45 13.62 -1.76
C ALA A 60 -0.91 13.71 -0.29
N PRO A 61 -2.13 14.21 -0.01
CA PRO A 61 -2.56 14.55 1.35
C PRO A 61 -2.72 13.36 2.28
N ILE A 62 -2.97 12.17 1.76
CA ILE A 62 -3.24 10.95 2.54
C ILE A 62 -2.12 9.89 2.44
N ALA A 63 -1.01 10.22 1.79
CA ALA A 63 0.08 9.27 1.56
C ALA A 63 0.73 8.71 2.84
N ASP A 64 0.61 9.44 3.96
CA ASP A 64 1.10 9.01 5.26
C ASP A 64 -0.01 8.49 6.20
N VAL A 65 -1.21 8.27 5.70
CA VAL A 65 -2.36 7.77 6.48
C VAL A 65 -2.61 6.30 6.15
N PRO A 66 -2.51 5.38 7.14
CA PRO A 66 -2.91 3.99 6.96
C PRO A 66 -4.39 3.85 6.57
N LYS A 67 -4.72 2.83 5.77
CA LYS A 67 -6.08 2.60 5.25
C LYS A 67 -7.13 2.52 6.36
N THR A 68 -6.84 1.80 7.43
CA THR A 68 -7.76 1.65 8.58
C THR A 68 -8.04 2.99 9.27
N LYS A 69 -7.00 3.82 9.45
CA LYS A 69 -7.14 5.17 10.00
C LYS A 69 -7.92 6.10 9.08
N LEU A 70 -7.74 5.96 7.76
CA LEU A 70 -8.48 6.73 6.77
C LEU A 70 -9.98 6.46 6.85
N PHE A 71 -10.40 5.20 6.94
CA PHE A 71 -11.80 4.83 7.15
C PHE A 71 -12.34 5.30 8.50
N ALA A 72 -11.56 5.16 9.56
CA ALA A 72 -11.94 5.66 10.89
C ALA A 72 -12.15 7.18 10.87
N PHE A 73 -11.27 7.91 10.21
CA PHE A 73 -11.38 9.36 10.04
C PHE A 73 -12.60 9.76 9.21
N ALA A 74 -12.91 9.04 8.14
CA ALA A 74 -14.11 9.30 7.34
C ALA A 74 -15.41 9.14 8.15
N ARG A 75 -15.50 8.09 8.98
CA ARG A 75 -16.63 7.89 9.89
C ARG A 75 -16.71 8.99 10.93
N TRP A 76 -15.56 9.38 11.51
CA TRP A 76 -15.50 10.48 12.49
C TRP A 76 -15.95 11.80 11.86
N LEU A 77 -15.52 12.12 10.63
CA LEU A 77 -15.97 13.32 9.91
C LEU A 77 -17.49 13.35 9.74
N ASN A 78 -18.08 12.24 9.30
CA ASN A 78 -19.53 12.14 9.13
C ASN A 78 -20.31 12.31 10.43
N ALA A 79 -19.73 11.86 11.56
CA ALA A 79 -20.37 11.99 12.88
C ALA A 79 -20.24 13.39 13.48
N ASN A 80 -19.14 14.12 13.20
CA ASN A 80 -18.76 15.34 13.94
C ASN A 80 -18.88 16.64 13.14
N ARG A 81 -19.17 16.60 11.83
CA ARG A 81 -19.37 17.80 11.02
C ARG A 81 -20.85 18.23 11.00
N GLU A 82 -21.08 19.52 10.81
CA GLU A 82 -22.44 20.08 10.61
C GLU A 82 -23.14 19.43 9.41
N GLN A 83 -22.41 19.25 8.30
CA GLN A 83 -22.88 18.50 7.15
C GLN A 83 -22.72 17.00 7.43
N LYS A 84 -23.74 16.38 7.95
CA LYS A 84 -23.79 14.92 8.15
C LYS A 84 -23.71 14.21 6.77
N ASN A 85 -23.01 13.07 6.77
CA ASN A 85 -22.79 12.26 5.55
C ASN A 85 -22.09 13.03 4.40
N ALA A 86 -21.15 13.91 4.76
CA ALA A 86 -20.29 14.59 3.80
C ALA A 86 -19.54 13.58 2.88
N ILE A 87 -19.20 12.42 3.44
CA ILE A 87 -18.65 11.28 2.71
C ILE A 87 -19.79 10.24 2.58
N PRO A 88 -20.24 9.92 1.34
CA PRO A 88 -21.28 8.93 1.15
C PRO A 88 -20.94 7.58 1.82
N GLU A 89 -21.91 7.01 2.53
CA GLU A 89 -21.73 5.72 3.23
C GLU A 89 -21.30 4.61 2.27
N ALA A 90 -21.78 4.63 1.04
CA ALA A 90 -21.39 3.67 0.00
C ALA A 90 -19.87 3.68 -0.28
N ILE A 91 -19.18 4.83 -0.11
CA ILE A 91 -17.72 4.92 -0.27
C ILE A 91 -17.02 4.27 0.94
N ILE A 92 -17.54 4.48 2.15
CA ILE A 92 -16.97 3.95 3.39
C ILE A 92 -17.14 2.42 3.47
N LEU A 93 -18.26 1.90 2.94
CA LEU A 93 -18.59 0.47 2.98
C LEU A 93 -18.00 -0.31 1.79
N LYS A 94 -17.68 0.38 0.68
CA LYS A 94 -17.08 -0.27 -0.49
C LYS A 94 -15.71 -0.81 -0.13
N LYS A 95 -15.53 -2.12 -0.28
CA LYS A 95 -14.21 -2.72 -0.15
C LYS A 95 -13.27 -2.21 -1.25
N PRO A 96 -12.05 -1.78 -0.90
CA PRO A 96 -11.05 -1.38 -1.90
C PRO A 96 -10.75 -2.53 -2.86
N GLY A 97 -10.57 -2.23 -4.13
CA GLY A 97 -10.27 -3.24 -5.15
C GLY A 97 -9.79 -2.61 -6.45
N ALA A 98 -9.20 -3.44 -7.30
CA ALA A 98 -8.86 -3.06 -8.66
C ALA A 98 -10.13 -3.16 -9.52
N GLU A 99 -10.60 -2.02 -10.05
CA GLU A 99 -11.90 -1.93 -10.74
C GLU A 99 -11.95 -2.78 -12.02
N LEU A 100 -10.81 -2.99 -12.70
CA LEU A 100 -10.73 -3.75 -13.95
C LEU A 100 -10.22 -5.18 -13.76
N ALA A 101 -9.55 -5.48 -12.64
CA ALA A 101 -9.09 -6.83 -12.38
C ALA A 101 -10.26 -7.69 -11.93
N ILE A 102 -10.58 -8.69 -12.74
CA ILE A 102 -11.63 -9.66 -12.47
C ILE A 102 -10.98 -10.95 -12.01
N ASP A 103 -11.46 -11.50 -10.90
CA ASP A 103 -11.08 -12.83 -10.45
C ASP A 103 -11.57 -13.87 -11.49
N PRO A 104 -10.66 -14.59 -12.14
CA PRO A 104 -11.03 -15.57 -13.17
C PRO A 104 -11.88 -16.72 -12.65
N LYS A 105 -11.89 -16.96 -11.34
CA LYS A 105 -12.67 -18.03 -10.72
C LYS A 105 -14.10 -17.60 -10.42
N THR A 106 -14.31 -16.37 -10.00
CA THR A 106 -15.60 -15.88 -9.53
C THR A 106 -16.29 -14.93 -10.51
N GLY A 107 -15.57 -14.38 -11.51
CA GLY A 107 -16.07 -13.37 -12.43
C GLY A 107 -16.39 -12.02 -11.76
N LYS A 108 -15.97 -11.81 -10.51
CA LYS A 108 -16.22 -10.59 -9.75
C LYS A 108 -14.97 -9.70 -9.71
N PRO A 109 -15.12 -8.39 -9.49
CA PRO A 109 -13.97 -7.51 -9.25
C PRO A 109 -13.09 -8.02 -8.12
N LEU A 110 -11.78 -7.99 -8.33
CA LEU A 110 -10.79 -8.47 -7.38
C LEU A 110 -10.71 -7.48 -6.21
N ILE A 111 -10.96 -7.95 -5.01
CA ILE A 111 -10.84 -7.15 -3.79
C ILE A 111 -9.35 -7.05 -3.42
N ALA A 112 -8.89 -5.87 -3.03
CA ALA A 112 -7.49 -5.65 -2.69
C ALA A 112 -7.02 -6.54 -1.52
N GLU A 113 -7.87 -6.74 -0.52
CA GLU A 113 -7.57 -7.62 0.63
C GLU A 113 -7.37 -9.08 0.20
N ASP A 114 -8.12 -9.57 -0.79
CA ASP A 114 -7.95 -10.94 -1.32
C ASP A 114 -6.60 -11.09 -2.04
N ALA A 115 -6.16 -10.02 -2.70
CA ALA A 115 -4.87 -9.99 -3.39
C ALA A 115 -3.69 -9.73 -2.45
N LEU A 116 -3.91 -9.03 -1.35
CA LEU A 116 -2.90 -8.61 -0.39
C LEU A 116 -3.01 -9.41 0.91
N MET A 117 -3.70 -8.86 1.87
CA MET A 117 -4.08 -9.36 3.19
C MET A 117 -5.07 -8.38 3.81
N PRO A 118 -5.76 -8.70 4.91
CA PRO A 118 -6.63 -7.75 5.61
C PRO A 118 -5.88 -6.49 6.03
N TYR A 119 -6.49 -5.32 5.81
CA TYR A 119 -5.85 -4.05 6.10
C TYR A 119 -5.53 -3.85 7.58
N GLU A 120 -6.34 -4.40 8.48
CA GLU A 120 -6.06 -4.34 9.93
C GLU A 120 -4.75 -5.05 10.28
N PHE A 121 -4.46 -6.19 9.63
CA PHE A 121 -3.20 -6.90 9.81
C PHE A 121 -2.04 -6.16 9.14
N LEU A 122 -2.23 -5.69 7.92
CA LEU A 122 -1.25 -4.92 7.15
C LEU A 122 -0.80 -3.65 7.88
N ASP A 123 -1.77 -2.86 8.35
CA ASP A 123 -1.48 -1.58 9.00
C ASP A 123 -0.79 -1.77 10.36
N GLU A 124 -1.08 -2.88 11.05
CA GLU A 124 -0.36 -3.24 12.28
C GLU A 124 1.09 -3.64 11.99
N ILE A 125 1.38 -4.37 10.89
CA ILE A 125 2.76 -4.63 10.45
C ILE A 125 3.50 -3.31 10.24
N ILE A 126 2.93 -2.41 9.46
CA ILE A 126 3.54 -1.10 9.14
C ILE A 126 3.84 -0.34 10.43
N TRP A 127 2.85 -0.24 11.31
CA TRP A 127 3.00 0.46 12.58
C TRP A 127 4.13 -0.13 13.44
N ARG A 128 4.25 -1.46 13.52
CA ARG A 128 5.29 -2.14 14.29
C ARG A 128 6.69 -1.90 13.72
N ILE A 129 6.84 -1.97 12.41
CA ILE A 129 8.10 -1.66 11.74
C ILE A 129 8.51 -0.20 12.01
N GLU A 130 7.58 0.74 11.86
CA GLU A 130 7.88 2.17 11.99
C GLU A 130 8.13 2.61 13.43
N ASN A 131 7.38 2.07 14.40
CA ASN A 131 7.40 2.56 15.79
C ASN A 131 8.23 1.69 16.72
N LYS A 132 8.39 0.40 16.42
CA LYS A 132 9.12 -0.54 17.26
C LYS A 132 10.39 -1.08 16.63
N ASN A 133 10.64 -0.80 15.34
CA ASN A 133 11.70 -1.39 14.52
C ASN A 133 11.65 -2.93 14.49
N GLU A 134 10.45 -3.51 14.61
CA GLU A 134 10.27 -4.96 14.53
C GLU A 134 10.59 -5.45 13.11
N GLY A 135 11.45 -6.47 13.02
CA GLY A 135 11.78 -7.15 11.77
C GLY A 135 10.89 -8.37 11.53
N TYR A 136 11.22 -9.15 10.48
CA TYR A 136 10.44 -10.32 10.09
C TYR A 136 10.25 -11.34 11.24
N HIS A 137 11.33 -11.67 11.95
CA HIS A 137 11.30 -12.65 13.03
C HIS A 137 10.50 -12.16 14.23
N ASP A 138 10.64 -10.88 14.59
CA ASP A 138 9.86 -10.28 15.68
C ASP A 138 8.37 -10.32 15.36
N LEU A 139 8.01 -9.96 14.11
CA LEU A 139 6.62 -9.99 13.64
C LEU A 139 6.05 -11.41 13.58
N LEU A 140 6.88 -12.40 13.27
CA LEU A 140 6.44 -13.81 13.24
C LEU A 140 6.03 -14.31 14.62
N GLU A 141 6.78 -13.93 15.66
CA GLU A 141 6.52 -14.32 17.05
C GLU A 141 5.50 -13.43 17.76
N THR A 142 5.16 -12.27 17.20
CA THR A 142 4.19 -11.33 17.77
C THR A 142 2.77 -11.83 17.57
N GLU A 143 1.92 -11.74 18.59
CA GLU A 143 0.47 -11.86 18.46
C GLU A 143 -0.11 -10.52 18.02
N PHE A 144 -0.71 -10.48 16.82
CA PHE A 144 -1.35 -9.27 16.30
C PHE A 144 -2.74 -9.06 16.91
N VAL A 145 -3.18 -7.80 16.99
CA VAL A 145 -4.54 -7.47 17.45
C VAL A 145 -5.59 -8.12 16.54
N TYR A 146 -5.30 -8.17 15.24
CA TYR A 146 -6.14 -8.85 14.26
C TYR A 146 -6.38 -10.34 14.62
N GLU A 147 -5.33 -11.06 15.04
CA GLU A 147 -5.38 -12.50 15.37
C GLU A 147 -6.30 -12.81 16.55
N LYS A 148 -6.46 -11.87 17.49
CA LYS A 148 -7.36 -12.02 18.66
C LYS A 148 -8.82 -12.13 18.27
N HIS A 149 -9.19 -11.54 17.14
CA HIS A 149 -10.57 -11.52 16.65
C HIS A 149 -10.78 -12.43 15.43
N ASN A 150 -9.70 -12.72 14.70
CA ASN A 150 -9.70 -13.49 13.47
C ASN A 150 -8.55 -14.52 13.54
N PRO A 151 -8.76 -15.68 14.17
CA PRO A 151 -7.71 -16.69 14.29
C PRO A 151 -7.17 -17.10 12.91
N ILE A 152 -5.84 -17.03 12.75
CA ILE A 152 -5.13 -17.48 11.55
C ILE A 152 -4.14 -18.58 11.91
N THR A 153 -3.76 -19.39 10.92
CA THR A 153 -2.70 -20.39 11.12
C THR A 153 -1.32 -19.76 11.03
N LYS A 154 -0.32 -20.44 11.57
CA LYS A 154 1.08 -19.99 11.46
C LYS A 154 1.52 -19.91 10.00
N GLU A 155 1.08 -20.83 9.16
CA GLU A 155 1.37 -20.87 7.73
C GLU A 155 0.78 -19.64 7.02
N GLN A 156 -0.45 -19.28 7.36
CA GLN A 156 -1.11 -18.07 6.81
C GLN A 156 -0.36 -16.80 7.21
N LYS A 157 0.09 -16.71 8.46
CA LYS A 157 0.90 -15.58 8.95
C LYS A 157 2.22 -15.47 8.20
N ILE A 158 2.93 -16.59 8.02
CA ILE A 158 4.16 -16.66 7.23
C ILE A 158 3.91 -16.18 5.79
N GLU A 159 2.83 -16.68 5.15
CA GLU A 159 2.48 -16.27 3.79
C GLU A 159 2.27 -14.75 3.69
N TRP A 160 1.55 -14.15 4.64
CA TRP A 160 1.29 -12.71 4.63
C TRP A 160 2.55 -11.89 4.91
N LEU A 161 3.38 -12.29 5.87
CA LEU A 161 4.65 -11.61 6.13
C LEU A 161 5.60 -11.71 4.93
N ASP A 162 5.75 -12.88 4.33
CA ASP A 162 6.57 -13.07 3.11
C ASP A 162 6.06 -12.19 1.96
N LYS A 163 4.74 -12.14 1.78
CA LYS A 163 4.09 -11.28 0.78
C LYS A 163 4.38 -9.80 1.07
N PHE A 164 4.22 -9.37 2.32
CA PHE A 164 4.49 -7.99 2.72
C PHE A 164 5.92 -7.57 2.40
N PHE A 165 6.92 -8.24 2.96
CA PHE A 165 8.32 -7.87 2.79
C PHE A 165 8.77 -7.93 1.33
N ARG A 166 8.34 -8.94 0.59
CA ARG A 166 8.62 -9.03 -0.85
C ARG A 166 8.03 -7.86 -1.63
N ARG A 167 6.78 -7.48 -1.35
CA ARG A 167 6.14 -6.35 -2.04
C ARG A 167 6.74 -5.03 -1.61
N MET A 168 6.97 -4.81 -0.33
CA MET A 168 7.64 -3.62 0.18
C MET A 168 9.00 -3.42 -0.51
N SER A 169 9.87 -4.43 -0.53
CA SER A 169 11.19 -4.33 -1.15
C SER A 169 11.13 -3.99 -2.65
N THR A 170 10.11 -4.48 -3.35
CA THR A 170 9.92 -4.17 -4.78
C THR A 170 9.20 -2.84 -5.01
N ALA A 171 8.61 -2.22 -3.98
CA ALA A 171 7.91 -0.95 -4.07
C ALA A 171 8.78 0.26 -3.73
N LEU A 172 9.94 0.07 -3.12
CA LEU A 172 10.82 1.15 -2.61
C LEU A 172 11.12 2.24 -3.63
N TYR A 173 11.36 1.87 -4.89
CA TYR A 173 11.61 2.85 -5.95
C TYR A 173 10.43 3.78 -6.21
N LYS A 174 9.19 3.34 -5.92
CA LYS A 174 7.99 4.16 -6.06
C LYS A 174 7.95 5.27 -5.01
N TRP A 175 8.48 5.02 -3.80
CA TRP A 175 8.48 6.03 -2.74
C TRP A 175 9.31 7.26 -3.08
N SER A 176 10.38 7.08 -3.87
CA SER A 176 11.26 8.19 -4.29
C SER A 176 10.60 9.20 -5.22
N ILE A 177 9.48 8.83 -5.85
CA ILE A 177 8.76 9.67 -6.82
C ILE A 177 7.40 10.15 -6.29
N LEU A 178 7.13 9.95 -5.01
CA LEU A 178 5.90 10.47 -4.38
C LEU A 178 5.87 11.99 -4.44
N PRO A 179 4.70 12.60 -4.72
CA PRO A 179 4.50 14.02 -4.52
C PRO A 179 4.73 14.44 -3.06
N PRO A 180 4.96 15.74 -2.78
CA PRO A 180 4.95 16.24 -1.42
C PRO A 180 3.71 15.78 -0.66
N SER A 181 3.90 15.35 0.59
CA SER A 181 2.84 14.82 1.45
C SER A 181 2.87 15.46 2.83
N VAL A 182 1.75 15.37 3.54
CA VAL A 182 1.68 15.73 4.96
C VAL A 182 2.26 14.55 5.76
N ILE A 183 3.08 14.83 6.75
CA ILE A 183 3.58 13.85 7.72
C ILE A 183 2.62 13.86 8.92
N VAL A 184 1.98 12.74 9.19
CA VAL A 184 1.01 12.56 10.29
C VAL A 184 1.42 11.44 11.24
N GLU A 185 2.26 10.53 10.79
CA GLU A 185 2.80 9.44 11.60
C GLU A 185 4.23 9.74 12.05
N ALA A 186 4.72 8.99 13.03
CA ALA A 186 6.07 9.17 13.58
C ALA A 186 7.18 8.95 12.54
N ARG A 187 6.92 8.10 11.56
CA ARG A 187 7.76 7.90 10.37
C ARG A 187 6.90 7.93 9.13
N SER A 188 7.34 8.65 8.12
CA SER A 188 6.64 8.79 6.84
C SER A 188 7.47 8.24 5.69
N ILE A 189 6.83 7.47 4.81
CA ILE A 189 7.47 6.95 3.59
C ILE A 189 7.58 8.04 2.51
N ASN A 190 8.38 9.03 2.76
CA ASN A 190 8.70 10.04 1.77
C ASN A 190 10.22 10.15 1.59
N LYS A 191 10.63 10.87 0.56
CA LYS A 191 12.06 11.01 0.23
C LYS A 191 12.87 11.79 1.29
N TYR A 192 12.24 12.36 2.29
CA TYR A 192 12.89 13.21 3.29
C TYR A 192 12.97 12.54 4.67
N ASP A 193 12.06 11.62 5.00
CA ASP A 193 11.94 11.01 6.31
C ASP A 193 12.41 9.54 6.31
N TYR A 194 11.50 8.58 6.12
CA TYR A 194 11.87 7.16 6.16
C TYR A 194 12.45 6.70 4.81
N ARG A 195 13.78 6.54 4.77
CA ARG A 195 14.50 6.12 3.56
C ARG A 195 14.95 4.69 3.69
N GLN A 196 14.55 3.87 2.75
CA GLN A 196 15.06 2.51 2.57
C GLN A 196 16.00 2.49 1.36
N PRO A 197 17.11 1.73 1.39
CA PRO A 197 17.96 1.55 0.22
C PRO A 197 17.17 0.89 -0.92
N ILE A 198 17.08 1.54 -2.07
CA ILE A 198 16.38 1.00 -3.26
C ILE A 198 17.00 -0.31 -3.72
N THR A 199 18.29 -0.50 -3.44
CA THR A 199 19.08 -1.69 -3.80
C THR A 199 19.01 -2.80 -2.76
N SER A 200 18.18 -2.68 -1.70
CA SER A 200 18.05 -3.74 -0.71
C SER A 200 17.52 -5.02 -1.36
N SER A 201 18.20 -6.12 -1.15
CA SER A 201 17.85 -7.42 -1.72
C SER A 201 16.62 -8.01 -1.02
N ARG A 202 15.79 -8.72 -1.79
CA ARG A 202 14.66 -9.51 -1.24
C ARG A 202 15.08 -10.54 -0.20
N ILE A 203 16.33 -10.97 -0.24
CA ILE A 203 16.87 -12.05 0.59
C ILE A 203 17.12 -11.56 2.01
N ASN A 204 17.36 -10.27 2.21
CA ASN A 204 17.82 -9.73 3.49
C ASN A 204 16.73 -9.51 4.54
N TYR A 205 15.44 -9.60 4.22
CA TYR A 205 14.41 -9.36 5.21
C TYR A 205 14.25 -10.50 6.25
N LYS A 206 14.62 -11.72 5.88
CA LYS A 206 14.62 -12.88 6.80
C LYS A 206 15.87 -12.98 7.65
N GLY A 207 16.85 -12.11 7.43
CA GLY A 207 18.19 -12.26 7.95
C GLY A 207 19.01 -13.26 7.12
N VAL A 208 20.31 -13.17 7.22
CA VAL A 208 21.21 -14.22 6.68
C VAL A 208 21.23 -15.30 7.76
N ASP A 209 20.77 -16.50 7.47
CA ASP A 209 20.98 -17.65 8.36
C ASP A 209 22.48 -17.73 8.67
N GLU A 210 22.84 -17.84 9.95
CA GLU A 210 24.26 -17.96 10.38
C GLU A 210 24.98 -19.09 9.64
N ALA A 211 24.25 -20.14 9.24
CA ALA A 211 24.75 -21.21 8.37
C ALA A 211 25.22 -20.71 7.00
N HIS A 212 24.53 -19.71 6.40
CA HIS A 212 24.88 -19.17 5.08
C HIS A 212 26.11 -18.23 5.13
N ILE A 213 26.37 -17.62 6.27
CA ILE A 213 27.58 -16.80 6.45
C ILE A 213 28.84 -17.69 6.48
N HIS A 214 28.73 -18.88 7.09
CA HIS A 214 29.84 -19.85 7.10
C HIS A 214 30.21 -20.32 5.70
N ASP A 215 29.21 -20.66 4.88
CA ASP A 215 29.45 -21.15 3.50
C ASP A 215 30.09 -20.09 2.59
N VAL A 216 29.76 -18.79 2.80
CA VAL A 216 30.32 -17.68 2.00
C VAL A 216 31.71 -17.24 2.47
N LEU A 217 32.08 -17.54 3.71
CA LEU A 217 33.41 -17.20 4.26
C LEU A 217 34.45 -18.33 4.08
N GLU A 218 34.00 -19.54 3.66
CA GLU A 218 34.88 -20.67 3.40
C GLU A 218 35.19 -20.86 1.87
N GLU A 219 34.58 -20.06 0.96
CA GLU A 219 34.95 -19.94 -0.46
C GLU A 219 35.95 -18.77 -0.67
#